data_480d6f9f677427e37bf83c28b88b8834
#
_entry.id   480d6f9f677427e37bf83c28b88b8834
#
_cell.length_a   1.000
_cell.length_b   1.000
_cell.length_c   1.000
_cell.angle_alpha   90.00
_cell.angle_beta   90.00
_cell.angle_gamma   90.00
#
_symmetry.space_group_name_H-M   'P 1'
#
loop_
_entity.id
_entity.type
_entity.pdbx_description
1 polymer ?
#
loop_
_entity_poly.entity_id
_entity_poly.type
_entity_poly.pdbx_seq_one_letter_code
_entity_poly.pdbx_strand_id
1 'polypeptide(L)'
;MTKKLRLGVVPYMNAKPLIYGLNQQTDSIELSFEVPSLLPNMLNTDQIDVAIIPSIEYFRSGNYAIIPDISISSCGAVDSVKIFSKVPIQNIHTAALDKSSLTSCALTRMLFKEHYHLSPHYTQWNTQCDISRTDTDAVLIIGDNAMKVSE
;
A
#
# COMPACT_ATOMS: atom_id res chain seq x y z
N MET A 1 -2.67 22.73 -28.59
CA MET A 1 -2.34 21.37 -28.11
C MET A 1 -3.15 21.14 -26.85
N THR A 2 -3.99 20.12 -26.80
CA THR A 2 -4.71 19.69 -25.59
C THR A 2 -3.70 19.14 -24.59
N LYS A 3 -3.75 19.61 -23.33
CA LYS A 3 -2.90 19.10 -22.25
C LYS A 3 -3.24 17.63 -22.03
N LYS A 4 -2.23 16.75 -22.00
CA LYS A 4 -2.42 15.35 -21.69
C LYS A 4 -2.78 15.18 -20.21
N LEU A 5 -3.64 14.21 -19.91
CA LEU A 5 -3.91 13.77 -18.55
C LEU A 5 -2.73 12.94 -18.03
N ARG A 6 -2.08 13.40 -16.96
CA ARG A 6 -0.94 12.70 -16.32
C ARG A 6 -1.48 11.78 -15.24
N LEU A 7 -1.28 10.48 -15.43
CA LEU A 7 -1.81 9.43 -14.56
C LEU A 7 -0.68 8.68 -13.85
N GLY A 8 -0.66 8.74 -12.51
CA GLY A 8 0.26 8.01 -11.66
C GLY A 8 -0.28 6.61 -11.32
N VAL A 9 0.53 5.58 -11.57
CA VAL A 9 0.13 4.18 -11.42
C VAL A 9 1.18 3.40 -10.63
N VAL A 10 0.73 2.44 -9.83
CA VAL A 10 1.63 1.50 -9.16
C VAL A 10 2.04 0.37 -10.11
N PRO A 11 3.31 -0.09 -10.08
CA PRO A 11 3.81 -1.11 -10.99
C PRO A 11 3.42 -2.55 -10.56
N TYR A 12 2.26 -2.71 -9.91
CA TYR A 12 1.81 -4.00 -9.39
C TYR A 12 0.80 -4.67 -10.33
N MET A 13 0.71 -6.01 -10.25
CA MET A 13 -0.17 -6.81 -11.08
C MET A 13 -1.64 -6.42 -10.92
N ASN A 14 -2.08 -6.08 -9.71
CA ASN A 14 -3.46 -5.69 -9.41
C ASN A 14 -3.88 -4.33 -10.02
N ALA A 15 -2.93 -3.49 -10.41
CA ALA A 15 -3.20 -2.23 -11.12
C ALA A 15 -3.37 -2.42 -12.64
N LYS A 16 -2.85 -3.51 -13.21
CA LYS A 16 -2.90 -3.75 -14.67
C LYS A 16 -4.29 -3.71 -15.29
N PRO A 17 -5.35 -4.28 -14.67
CA PRO A 17 -6.69 -4.18 -15.23
C PRO A 17 -7.20 -2.74 -15.34
N LEU A 18 -6.83 -1.86 -14.39
CA LEU A 18 -7.27 -0.46 -14.37
C LEU A 18 -6.64 0.39 -15.47
N ILE A 19 -5.46 0.01 -15.93
CA ILE A 19 -4.73 0.74 -16.97
C ILE A 19 -4.78 0.05 -18.33
N TYR A 20 -5.52 -1.04 -18.44
CA TYR A 20 -5.61 -1.80 -19.69
C TYR A 20 -6.10 -0.90 -20.83
N GLY A 21 -5.32 -0.83 -21.91
CA GLY A 21 -5.62 0.01 -23.08
C GLY A 21 -5.25 1.49 -22.93
N LEU A 22 -5.00 2.02 -21.73
CA LEU A 22 -4.63 3.43 -21.55
C LEU A 22 -3.24 3.76 -22.12
N ASN A 23 -2.34 2.80 -22.13
CA ASN A 23 -1.01 2.94 -22.73
C ASN A 23 -1.05 3.10 -24.27
N GLN A 24 -2.18 2.83 -24.92
CA GLN A 24 -2.39 3.05 -26.35
C GLN A 24 -2.90 4.46 -26.65
N GLN A 25 -3.36 5.21 -25.63
CA GLN A 25 -3.93 6.55 -25.76
C GLN A 25 -2.88 7.65 -25.54
N THR A 26 -1.70 7.50 -26.13
CA THR A 26 -0.53 8.36 -25.91
C THR A 26 -0.75 9.83 -26.29
N ASP A 27 -1.75 10.13 -27.11
CA ASP A 27 -2.08 11.51 -27.50
C ASP A 27 -2.82 12.26 -26.38
N SER A 28 -3.53 11.55 -25.50
CA SER A 28 -4.39 12.12 -24.46
C SER A 28 -3.94 11.79 -23.03
N ILE A 29 -3.18 10.69 -22.84
CA ILE A 29 -2.76 10.18 -21.52
C ILE A 29 -1.25 10.02 -21.47
N GLU A 30 -0.68 10.40 -20.34
CA GLU A 30 0.72 10.14 -19.95
C GLU A 30 0.74 9.31 -18.68
N LEU A 31 1.35 8.10 -18.72
CA LEU A 31 1.46 7.20 -17.59
C LEU A 31 2.81 7.33 -16.91
N SER A 32 2.80 7.50 -15.58
CA SER A 32 3.97 7.45 -14.71
C SER A 32 3.85 6.28 -13.74
N PHE A 33 4.88 5.44 -13.63
CA PHE A 33 4.89 4.28 -12.73
C PHE A 33 5.76 4.55 -11.53
N GLU A 34 5.13 4.57 -10.34
CA GLU A 34 5.81 4.87 -9.08
C GLU A 34 5.28 4.01 -7.93
N VAL A 35 6.05 3.95 -6.84
CA VAL A 35 5.62 3.26 -5.63
C VAL A 35 4.44 3.99 -4.96
N PRO A 36 3.51 3.28 -4.30
CA PRO A 36 2.30 3.88 -3.73
C PRO A 36 2.56 5.05 -2.78
N SER A 37 3.69 5.03 -2.07
CA SER A 37 4.05 6.08 -1.10
C SER A 37 4.51 7.41 -1.73
N LEU A 38 4.90 7.43 -3.00
CA LEU A 38 5.33 8.63 -3.72
C LEU A 38 4.19 9.34 -4.44
N LEU A 39 3.20 8.60 -4.93
CA LEU A 39 2.09 9.13 -5.73
C LEU A 39 1.29 10.25 -5.04
N PRO A 40 1.01 10.22 -3.71
CA PRO A 40 0.35 11.32 -3.02
C PRO A 40 1.13 12.64 -3.12
N ASN A 41 2.45 12.59 -2.98
CA ASN A 41 3.29 13.77 -3.12
C ASN A 41 3.29 14.33 -4.53
N MET A 42 3.30 13.46 -5.55
CA MET A 42 3.23 13.88 -6.96
C MET A 42 1.91 14.55 -7.31
N LEU A 43 0.78 14.09 -6.72
CA LEU A 43 -0.53 14.76 -6.82
C LEU A 43 -0.48 16.14 -6.15
N ASN A 44 0.01 16.22 -4.92
CA ASN A 44 0.06 17.47 -4.16
C ASN A 44 0.99 18.54 -4.77
N THR A 45 1.94 18.11 -5.58
CA THR A 45 2.90 19.00 -6.28
C THR A 45 2.58 19.20 -7.76
N ASP A 46 1.36 18.85 -8.18
CA ASP A 46 0.88 18.99 -9.57
C ASP A 46 1.77 18.33 -10.63
N GLN A 47 2.51 17.30 -10.25
CA GLN A 47 3.30 16.50 -11.20
C GLN A 47 2.42 15.53 -11.98
N ILE A 48 1.32 15.05 -11.37
CA ILE A 48 0.30 14.20 -11.97
C ILE A 48 -1.09 14.74 -11.64
N ASP A 49 -2.07 14.40 -12.46
CA ASP A 49 -3.45 14.91 -12.32
C ASP A 49 -4.37 13.87 -11.66
N VAL A 50 -4.09 12.58 -11.84
CA VAL A 50 -4.83 11.44 -11.27
C VAL A 50 -3.84 10.37 -10.82
N ALA A 51 -4.13 9.65 -9.74
CA ALA A 51 -3.29 8.54 -9.31
C ALA A 51 -4.03 7.45 -8.54
N ILE A 52 -3.47 6.24 -8.55
CA ILE A 52 -3.85 5.15 -7.65
C ILE A 52 -3.04 5.34 -6.36
N ILE A 53 -3.67 5.89 -5.32
CA ILE A 53 -3.02 6.17 -4.03
C ILE A 53 -3.54 5.26 -2.91
N PRO A 54 -2.76 5.08 -1.82
CA PRO A 54 -3.24 4.41 -0.63
C PRO A 54 -4.46 5.12 -0.04
N SER A 55 -5.53 4.37 0.28
CA SER A 55 -6.77 4.95 0.82
C SER A 55 -6.57 5.77 2.08
N ILE A 56 -5.58 5.43 2.91
CA ILE A 56 -5.25 6.21 4.13
C ILE A 56 -4.86 7.65 3.81
N GLU A 57 -4.28 7.93 2.65
CA GLU A 57 -3.88 9.29 2.27
C GLU A 57 -5.10 10.17 1.96
N TYR A 58 -6.16 9.59 1.42
CA TYR A 58 -7.44 10.30 1.27
C TYR A 58 -7.99 10.77 2.63
N PHE A 59 -7.96 9.89 3.64
CA PHE A 59 -8.44 10.24 4.98
C PHE A 59 -7.54 11.25 5.72
N ARG A 60 -6.24 11.27 5.42
CA ARG A 60 -5.28 12.18 6.05
C ARG A 60 -5.31 13.59 5.49
N SER A 61 -5.40 13.72 4.16
CA SER A 61 -5.24 15.02 3.51
C SER A 61 -6.56 15.77 3.32
N GLY A 62 -7.67 15.04 3.10
CA GLY A 62 -8.98 15.63 2.81
C GLY A 62 -9.10 16.43 1.50
N ASN A 63 -8.03 16.51 0.71
CA ASN A 63 -7.94 17.37 -0.47
C ASN A 63 -8.08 16.62 -1.80
N TYR A 64 -8.31 15.31 -1.77
CA TYR A 64 -8.46 14.51 -2.98
C TYR A 64 -9.94 14.33 -3.35
N ALA A 65 -10.24 14.36 -4.65
CA ALA A 65 -11.50 13.87 -5.19
C ALA A 65 -11.34 12.38 -5.55
N ILE A 66 -12.34 11.57 -5.25
CA ILE A 66 -12.36 10.15 -5.61
C ILE A 66 -13.04 10.01 -6.99
N ILE A 67 -12.42 9.29 -7.91
CA ILE A 67 -13.08 8.81 -9.12
C ILE A 67 -13.98 7.65 -8.71
N PRO A 68 -15.29 7.74 -8.89
CA PRO A 68 -16.23 6.72 -8.42
C PRO A 68 -16.06 5.42 -9.21
N ASP A 69 -16.49 4.32 -8.61
CA ASP A 69 -16.62 2.99 -9.21
C ASP A 69 -15.29 2.35 -9.69
N ILE A 70 -14.15 2.94 -9.32
CA ILE A 70 -12.81 2.44 -9.66
C ILE A 70 -11.98 2.30 -8.39
N SER A 71 -11.58 1.08 -8.05
CA SER A 71 -10.69 0.81 -6.91
C SER A 71 -9.93 -0.51 -7.04
N ILE A 72 -8.85 -0.63 -6.28
CA ILE A 72 -8.23 -1.92 -5.98
C ILE A 72 -8.75 -2.34 -4.60
N SER A 73 -9.65 -3.31 -4.58
CA SER A 73 -10.31 -3.81 -3.38
C SER A 73 -10.48 -5.32 -3.41
N SER A 74 -10.82 -5.92 -2.28
CA SER A 74 -11.14 -7.34 -2.17
C SER A 74 -12.40 -7.56 -1.37
N CYS A 75 -13.10 -8.65 -1.65
CA CYS A 75 -14.19 -9.16 -0.83
C CYS A 75 -13.64 -10.36 -0.03
N GLY A 76 -13.26 -10.13 1.23
CA GLY A 76 -12.65 -11.14 2.11
C GLY A 76 -11.13 -11.05 2.20
N ALA A 77 -10.52 -12.15 2.66
CA ALA A 77 -9.07 -12.24 2.89
C ALA A 77 -8.26 -12.14 1.59
N VAL A 78 -7.07 -11.59 1.70
CA VAL A 78 -6.09 -11.52 0.59
C VAL A 78 -4.78 -12.16 1.01
N ASP A 79 -4.12 -12.85 0.07
CA ASP A 79 -2.82 -13.46 0.31
C ASP A 79 -1.65 -12.49 0.21
N SER A 80 -1.88 -11.31 -0.33
CA SER A 80 -0.87 -10.29 -0.58
C SER A 80 -0.65 -9.31 0.58
N VAL A 81 -1.35 -9.47 1.73
CA VAL A 81 -1.16 -8.65 2.93
C VAL A 81 -1.30 -9.56 4.15
N LYS A 82 -0.20 -9.80 4.85
CA LYS A 82 -0.16 -10.71 6.01
C LYS A 82 0.66 -10.14 7.15
N ILE A 83 0.25 -10.48 8.38
CA ILE A 83 1.05 -10.27 9.58
C ILE A 83 1.54 -11.66 10.02
N PHE A 84 2.85 -11.83 10.05
CA PHE A 84 3.51 -13.01 10.62
C PHE A 84 3.95 -12.71 12.03
N SER A 85 3.74 -13.63 12.95
CA SER A 85 4.16 -13.48 14.34
C SER A 85 4.93 -14.71 14.81
N LYS A 86 6.03 -14.46 15.54
CA LYS A 86 6.85 -15.50 16.19
C LYS A 86 6.29 -15.93 17.55
N VAL A 87 5.35 -15.16 18.09
CA VAL A 87 4.76 -15.34 19.41
C VAL A 87 3.22 -15.31 19.32
N PRO A 88 2.49 -15.81 20.32
CA PRO A 88 1.05 -15.59 20.41
C PRO A 88 0.73 -14.08 20.37
N ILE A 89 -0.41 -13.73 19.78
CA ILE A 89 -0.76 -12.32 19.50
C ILE A 89 -0.73 -11.44 20.75
N GLN A 90 -1.11 -12.00 21.90
CA GLN A 90 -1.12 -11.30 23.21
C GLN A 90 0.28 -10.92 23.68
N ASN A 91 1.32 -11.57 23.16
CA ASN A 91 2.70 -11.40 23.56
C ASN A 91 3.52 -10.57 22.56
N ILE A 92 2.85 -9.90 21.60
CA ILE A 92 3.53 -9.02 20.64
C ILE A 92 3.86 -7.70 21.33
N HIS A 93 5.15 -7.44 21.54
CA HIS A 93 5.69 -6.20 22.09
C HIS A 93 6.40 -5.34 21.02
N THR A 94 6.81 -5.97 19.93
CA THR A 94 7.51 -5.31 18.81
C THR A 94 6.94 -5.75 17.48
N ALA A 95 6.76 -4.80 16.54
CA ALA A 95 6.24 -5.11 15.20
C ALA A 95 6.96 -4.30 14.13
N ALA A 96 7.48 -4.98 13.11
CA ALA A 96 8.06 -4.36 11.93
C ALA A 96 6.99 -4.18 10.85
N LEU A 97 6.88 -2.97 10.29
CA LEU A 97 5.86 -2.62 9.31
C LEU A 97 6.49 -2.31 7.95
N ASP A 98 5.98 -2.95 6.91
CA ASP A 98 6.38 -2.70 5.52
C ASP A 98 6.04 -1.26 5.10
N LYS A 99 7.07 -0.43 4.99
CA LYS A 99 6.91 1.00 4.65
C LYS A 99 6.33 1.27 3.27
N SER A 100 6.29 0.27 2.38
CA SER A 100 5.75 0.42 1.03
C SER A 100 4.22 0.48 1.01
N SER A 101 3.53 0.06 2.09
CA SER A 101 2.07 0.13 2.21
C SER A 101 1.61 0.97 3.38
N LEU A 102 1.32 2.23 3.13
CA LEU A 102 0.84 3.18 4.14
C LEU A 102 -0.51 2.75 4.73
N THR A 103 -1.42 2.25 3.90
CA THR A 103 -2.75 1.77 4.36
C THR A 103 -2.62 0.55 5.27
N SER A 104 -1.82 -0.46 4.87
CA SER A 104 -1.64 -1.67 5.69
C SER A 104 -0.95 -1.36 7.02
N CYS A 105 0.03 -0.45 7.02
CA CYS A 105 0.66 0.02 8.26
C CYS A 105 -0.35 0.70 9.21
N ALA A 106 -1.22 1.57 8.68
CA ALA A 106 -2.24 2.24 9.48
C ALA A 106 -3.27 1.22 10.01
N LEU A 107 -3.73 0.31 9.17
CA LEU A 107 -4.68 -0.74 9.56
C LEU A 107 -4.10 -1.67 10.63
N THR A 108 -2.84 -2.09 10.48
CA THR A 108 -2.15 -2.93 11.49
C THR A 108 -2.11 -2.23 12.86
N ARG A 109 -1.74 -0.94 12.90
CA ARG A 109 -1.73 -0.15 14.14
C ARG A 109 -3.12 -0.05 14.77
N MET A 110 -4.14 0.19 13.94
CA MET A 110 -5.52 0.27 14.39
C MET A 110 -6.01 -1.08 14.94
N LEU A 111 -5.76 -2.19 14.25
CA LEU A 111 -6.12 -3.53 14.70
C LEU A 111 -5.45 -3.89 16.03
N PHE A 112 -4.15 -3.67 16.17
CA PHE A 112 -3.46 -3.94 17.41
C PHE A 112 -4.04 -3.12 18.56
N LYS A 113 -4.26 -1.82 18.36
CA LYS A 113 -4.79 -0.93 19.39
C LYS A 113 -6.25 -1.20 19.74
N GLU A 114 -7.14 -1.20 18.75
CA GLU A 114 -8.58 -1.19 18.99
C GLU A 114 -9.19 -2.59 19.16
N HIS A 115 -8.64 -3.60 18.49
CA HIS A 115 -9.17 -4.98 18.55
C HIS A 115 -8.42 -5.86 19.53
N TYR A 116 -7.09 -5.82 19.50
CA TYR A 116 -6.26 -6.65 20.39
C TYR A 116 -5.81 -5.96 21.67
N HIS A 117 -6.08 -4.64 21.81
CA HIS A 117 -5.69 -3.82 22.97
C HIS A 117 -4.18 -3.84 23.25
N LEU A 118 -3.38 -3.91 22.18
CA LEU A 118 -1.92 -3.95 22.22
C LEU A 118 -1.33 -2.62 21.74
N SER A 119 -0.17 -2.27 22.28
CA SER A 119 0.60 -1.10 21.85
C SER A 119 2.07 -1.46 21.62
N PRO A 120 2.38 -2.26 20.58
CA PRO A 120 3.75 -2.68 20.32
C PRO A 120 4.64 -1.49 19.95
N HIS A 121 5.94 -1.63 20.18
CA HIS A 121 6.92 -0.74 19.58
C HIS A 121 7.02 -1.04 18.07
N TYR A 122 6.81 -0.02 17.22
CA TYR A 122 6.82 -0.19 15.78
C TYR A 122 8.14 0.24 15.17
N THR A 123 8.70 -0.62 14.32
CA THR A 123 9.85 -0.33 13.48
C THR A 123 9.46 -0.38 12.00
N GLN A 124 10.27 0.26 11.14
CA GLN A 124 10.07 0.14 9.70
C GLN A 124 10.79 -1.11 9.17
N TRP A 125 10.12 -1.80 8.25
CA TRP A 125 10.63 -2.98 7.57
C TRP A 125 10.87 -2.68 6.09
N ASN A 126 11.95 -3.22 5.54
CA ASN A 126 12.21 -3.22 4.10
C ASN A 126 12.05 -4.65 3.57
N THR A 127 11.14 -4.85 2.62
CA THR A 127 10.78 -6.14 2.01
C THR A 127 11.92 -6.90 1.34
N GLN A 128 13.09 -6.30 1.15
CA GLN A 128 14.27 -6.98 0.60
C GLN A 128 15.03 -7.82 1.64
N CYS A 129 14.67 -7.74 2.91
CA CYS A 129 15.32 -8.48 3.97
C CYS A 129 14.58 -9.80 4.27
N ASP A 130 15.32 -10.81 4.67
CA ASP A 130 14.78 -12.10 5.10
C ASP A 130 13.99 -11.94 6.42
N ILE A 131 12.73 -12.43 6.43
CA ILE A 131 11.82 -12.37 7.59
C ILE A 131 12.43 -13.03 8.83
N SER A 132 13.17 -14.12 8.66
CA SER A 132 13.81 -14.83 9.76
C SER A 132 14.83 -13.99 10.53
N ARG A 133 15.31 -12.91 9.91
CA ARG A 133 16.32 -12.00 10.48
C ARG A 133 15.73 -10.78 11.17
N THR A 134 14.41 -10.68 11.30
CA THR A 134 13.82 -9.61 12.11
C THR A 134 13.97 -9.92 13.58
N ASP A 135 14.41 -8.96 14.37
CA ASP A 135 14.44 -9.04 15.82
C ASP A 135 13.08 -8.68 16.47
N THR A 136 12.02 -8.55 15.65
CA THR A 136 10.67 -8.19 16.11
C THR A 136 9.80 -9.42 16.28
N ASP A 137 8.82 -9.33 17.20
CA ASP A 137 7.86 -10.38 17.50
C ASP A 137 6.91 -10.63 16.34
N ALA A 138 6.55 -9.55 15.60
CA ALA A 138 5.68 -9.63 14.43
C ALA A 138 6.20 -8.78 13.27
N VAL A 139 5.80 -9.13 12.04
CA VAL A 139 6.14 -8.40 10.83
C VAL A 139 4.93 -8.32 9.89
N LEU A 140 4.63 -7.12 9.40
CA LEU A 140 3.68 -6.90 8.32
C LEU A 140 4.43 -7.00 6.98
N ILE A 141 3.93 -7.82 6.07
CA ILE A 141 4.47 -8.02 4.72
C ILE A 141 3.37 -7.83 3.71
N ILE A 142 3.71 -7.20 2.58
CA ILE A 142 2.78 -6.97 1.49
C ILE A 142 3.30 -7.46 0.14
N GLY A 143 2.37 -7.51 -0.83
CA GLY A 143 2.65 -7.81 -2.23
C GLY A 143 3.13 -9.24 -2.45
N ASP A 144 3.92 -9.43 -3.49
CA ASP A 144 4.42 -10.74 -3.90
C ASP A 144 5.25 -11.43 -2.81
N ASN A 145 5.87 -10.66 -1.93
CA ASN A 145 6.64 -11.22 -0.82
C ASN A 145 5.75 -11.88 0.24
N ALA A 146 4.55 -11.34 0.49
CA ALA A 146 3.60 -11.97 1.39
C ALA A 146 3.08 -13.31 0.85
N MET A 147 2.96 -13.44 -0.47
CA MET A 147 2.53 -14.68 -1.13
C MET A 147 3.61 -15.77 -1.17
N LYS A 148 4.89 -15.39 -1.08
CA LYS A 148 6.03 -16.33 -1.09
C LYS A 148 6.33 -16.94 0.27
N VAL A 149 5.87 -16.31 1.34
CA VAL A 149 6.08 -16.83 2.70
C VAL A 149 5.01 -17.86 2.98
N SER A 150 5.41 -19.14 3.11
CA SER A 150 4.57 -20.22 3.61
C SER A 150 4.47 -20.14 5.14
N GLU A 151 3.33 -20.55 5.65
CA GLU A 151 3.08 -20.75 7.10
C GLU A 151 3.96 -21.84 7.67
#